data_fe0bf9aa2594e76940d8c18e9d243e01
#
_entry.id   fe0bf9aa2594e76940d8c18e9d243e01
#
_cell.length_a   1.000
_cell.length_b   1.000
_cell.length_c   1.000
_cell.angle_alpha   90.00
_cell.angle_beta   90.00
_cell.angle_gamma   90.00
#
_symmetry.space_group_name_H-M   'P 1'
#
loop_
_entity.id
_entity.type
_entity.pdbx_description
1 polymer ?
#
loop_
_entity_poly.entity_id
_entity_poly.type
_entity_poly.pdbx_seq_one_letter_code
_entity_poly.pdbx_strand_id
1 'polypeptide(L)'
;MERQDFGVQPKSQLHSGAMHGPTPASIPGGQVITTKGIVELVQGRQTPFIIIDVLGGPELLPGATYAVPAHQAGSFNDATQHEFGQFLQQMTGGNKEMPLILYCQSTQCWMSYNASLRAINLGYKNVLWYRGGIEAWKAAGQQTMTPQQMQQMQQQMQQQAPQRQ
;
A
#
# COMPACT_ATOMS: atom_id res chain seq x y z
N MET A 1 5.23 -12.60 -13.33
CA MET A 1 4.77 -11.34 -13.92
C MET A 1 4.85 -10.19 -12.95
N GLU A 2 4.52 -10.37 -11.68
CA GLU A 2 4.63 -9.31 -10.67
C GLU A 2 6.08 -8.83 -10.45
N ARG A 3 7.06 -9.66 -10.75
CA ARG A 3 8.49 -9.36 -10.61
C ARG A 3 9.18 -9.10 -11.96
N GLN A 4 8.41 -8.90 -13.03
CA GLN A 4 8.98 -8.69 -14.36
C GLN A 4 9.86 -7.46 -14.39
N ASP A 5 11.07 -7.63 -14.91
CA ASP A 5 12.02 -6.53 -15.08
C ASP A 5 11.82 -5.88 -16.45
N PHE A 6 11.40 -4.61 -16.44
CA PHE A 6 11.21 -3.82 -17.66
C PHE A 6 12.47 -3.06 -18.06
N GLY A 7 13.58 -3.25 -17.35
CA GLY A 7 14.81 -2.50 -17.59
C GLY A 7 14.80 -1.10 -17.01
N VAL A 8 13.85 -0.78 -16.14
CA VAL A 8 13.75 0.53 -15.51
C VAL A 8 14.60 0.53 -14.23
N GLN A 9 15.50 1.49 -14.10
CA GLN A 9 16.38 1.57 -12.95
C GLN A 9 15.62 2.05 -11.71
N PRO A 10 15.84 1.40 -10.54
CA PRO A 10 15.31 1.92 -9.28
C PRO A 10 15.91 3.30 -8.97
N LYS A 11 15.11 4.17 -8.39
CA LYS A 11 15.56 5.50 -7.98
C LYS A 11 14.98 5.85 -6.62
N SER A 12 15.72 6.66 -5.87
CA SER A 12 15.29 7.11 -4.54
C SER A 12 14.57 8.45 -4.56
N GLN A 13 14.46 9.11 -5.72
CA GLN A 13 13.70 10.33 -5.90
C GLN A 13 12.27 10.02 -6.32
N LEU A 14 11.33 10.88 -5.93
CA LEU A 14 9.94 10.76 -6.37
C LEU A 14 9.84 10.89 -7.89
N HIS A 15 9.08 9.99 -8.49
CA HIS A 15 8.84 10.00 -9.92
C HIS A 15 7.92 11.17 -10.28
N SER A 16 8.36 11.98 -11.23
CA SER A 16 7.56 13.06 -11.80
C SER A 16 7.17 12.70 -13.25
N GLY A 17 6.05 13.25 -13.71
CA GLY A 17 5.54 12.94 -15.05
C GLY A 17 4.43 11.90 -15.00
N ALA A 18 4.28 11.12 -16.08
CA ALA A 18 3.20 10.14 -16.19
C ALA A 18 3.33 9.07 -15.10
N MET A 19 2.25 8.86 -14.35
CA MET A 19 2.22 7.86 -13.28
C MET A 19 2.00 6.45 -13.81
N HIS A 20 1.45 6.30 -15.00
CA HIS A 20 1.24 4.99 -15.61
C HIS A 20 2.32 4.71 -16.66
N GLY A 21 3.12 3.70 -16.41
CA GLY A 21 4.22 3.27 -17.24
C GLY A 21 5.07 2.24 -16.51
N PRO A 22 6.02 1.59 -17.23
CA PRO A 22 6.83 0.55 -16.60
C PRO A 22 7.57 1.05 -15.38
N THR A 23 7.59 0.22 -14.32
CA THR A 23 8.24 0.54 -13.04
C THR A 23 9.49 -0.32 -12.86
N PRO A 24 10.39 0.07 -11.92
CA PRO A 24 11.51 -0.78 -11.54
C PRO A 24 11.04 -2.09 -10.91
N ALA A 25 11.91 -3.09 -10.91
CA ALA A 25 11.63 -4.40 -10.28
C ALA A 25 11.98 -4.42 -8.79
N SER A 26 12.56 -3.35 -8.27
CA SER A 26 12.90 -3.20 -6.85
C SER A 26 12.76 -1.74 -6.44
N ILE A 27 12.82 -1.48 -5.13
CA ILE A 27 12.70 -0.12 -4.59
C ILE A 27 13.77 0.07 -3.50
N PRO A 28 14.55 1.17 -3.55
CA PRO A 28 15.55 1.43 -2.52
C PRO A 28 14.91 1.65 -1.14
N GLY A 29 15.40 0.94 -0.14
CA GLY A 29 14.92 1.07 1.23
C GLY A 29 13.66 0.30 1.55
N GLY A 30 13.06 -0.37 0.57
CA GLY A 30 11.87 -1.21 0.76
C GLY A 30 12.02 -2.56 0.10
N GLN A 31 10.94 -3.31 0.07
CA GLN A 31 10.89 -4.63 -0.57
C GLN A 31 9.65 -4.74 -1.43
N VAL A 32 9.75 -5.51 -2.52
CA VAL A 32 8.58 -5.86 -3.33
C VAL A 32 7.90 -7.07 -2.68
N ILE A 33 6.58 -6.97 -2.48
CA ILE A 33 5.76 -8.10 -2.03
C ILE A 33 4.87 -8.54 -3.19
N THR A 34 4.68 -9.85 -3.33
CA THR A 34 3.82 -10.46 -4.35
C THR A 34 2.43 -10.73 -3.76
N THR A 35 1.47 -11.04 -4.63
CA THR A 35 0.14 -11.49 -4.20
C THR A 35 0.24 -12.67 -3.25
N LYS A 36 1.08 -13.65 -3.58
CA LYS A 36 1.31 -14.82 -2.72
C LYS A 36 1.80 -14.39 -1.34
N GLY A 37 2.72 -13.43 -1.29
CA GLY A 37 3.25 -12.90 -0.02
C GLY A 37 2.17 -12.26 0.83
N ILE A 38 1.27 -11.48 0.22
CA ILE A 38 0.16 -10.86 0.94
C ILE A 38 -0.80 -11.93 1.47
N VAL A 39 -1.17 -12.91 0.64
CA VAL A 39 -2.07 -13.98 1.05
C VAL A 39 -1.49 -14.75 2.23
N GLU A 40 -0.20 -15.03 2.22
CA GLU A 40 0.50 -15.69 3.33
C GLU A 40 0.44 -14.86 4.61
N LEU A 41 0.62 -13.54 4.52
CA LEU A 41 0.50 -12.64 5.69
C LEU A 41 -0.91 -12.64 6.26
N VAL A 42 -1.93 -12.57 5.39
CA VAL A 42 -3.34 -12.58 5.81
C VAL A 42 -3.68 -13.90 6.47
N GLN A 43 -3.27 -15.02 5.91
CA GLN A 43 -3.55 -16.35 6.44
C GLN A 43 -2.79 -16.64 7.73
N GLY A 44 -1.57 -16.15 7.84
CA GLY A 44 -0.72 -16.36 9.01
C GLY A 44 -1.21 -15.67 10.26
N ARG A 45 -1.83 -14.50 10.14
CA ARG A 45 -2.46 -13.71 11.24
C ARG A 45 -1.56 -13.48 12.46
N GLN A 46 -0.25 -13.65 12.30
CA GLN A 46 0.69 -13.56 13.43
C GLN A 46 1.28 -12.16 13.60
N THR A 47 1.30 -11.38 12.51
CA THR A 47 1.91 -10.05 12.51
C THR A 47 0.89 -9.04 12.02
N PRO A 48 0.65 -7.95 12.76
CA PRO A 48 -0.19 -6.88 12.24
C PRO A 48 0.51 -6.20 11.06
N PHE A 49 -0.28 -5.72 10.12
CA PHE A 49 0.19 -4.96 8.96
C PHE A 49 -0.92 -4.02 8.49
N ILE A 50 -0.55 -3.03 7.69
CA ILE A 50 -1.48 -2.05 7.14
C ILE A 50 -1.38 -2.09 5.62
N ILE A 51 -2.53 -2.22 4.95
CA ILE A 51 -2.61 -2.17 3.48
C ILE A 51 -3.12 -0.78 3.09
N ILE A 52 -2.40 -0.11 2.20
CA ILE A 52 -2.67 1.27 1.80
C ILE A 52 -2.90 1.32 0.30
N ASP A 53 -4.09 1.79 -0.10
CA ASP A 53 -4.48 2.01 -1.48
C ASP A 53 -4.17 3.46 -1.87
N VAL A 54 -3.30 3.64 -2.86
CA VAL A 54 -2.97 4.99 -3.36
C VAL A 54 -3.53 5.22 -4.77
N LEU A 55 -4.31 4.28 -5.28
CA LEU A 55 -4.97 4.38 -6.58
C LEU A 55 -6.28 5.16 -6.51
N GLY A 56 -7.12 4.84 -5.51
CA GLY A 56 -8.39 5.52 -5.31
C GLY A 56 -9.55 4.98 -6.15
N GLY A 57 -9.42 3.78 -6.69
CA GLY A 57 -10.48 3.17 -7.48
C GLY A 57 -11.70 2.77 -6.66
N PRO A 58 -12.76 2.25 -7.32
CA PRO A 58 -13.99 1.85 -6.63
C PRO A 58 -13.86 0.57 -5.81
N GLU A 59 -12.78 -0.17 -5.99
CA GLU A 59 -12.52 -1.44 -5.30
C GLU A 59 -11.19 -1.37 -4.58
N LEU A 60 -11.11 -2.03 -3.42
CA LEU A 60 -9.86 -2.14 -2.66
C LEU A 60 -9.56 -3.59 -2.32
N LEU A 61 -8.32 -3.88 -1.97
CA LEU A 61 -8.00 -5.12 -1.27
C LEU A 61 -8.72 -5.11 0.09
N PRO A 62 -9.22 -6.28 0.54
CA PRO A 62 -9.90 -6.35 1.85
C PRO A 62 -9.00 -5.83 2.98
N GLY A 63 -9.54 -4.94 3.80
CA GLY A 63 -8.79 -4.35 4.91
C GLY A 63 -7.95 -3.13 4.53
N ALA A 64 -7.89 -2.75 3.26
CA ALA A 64 -7.10 -1.60 2.82
C ALA A 64 -7.74 -0.27 3.24
N THR A 65 -6.90 0.75 3.38
CA THR A 65 -7.33 2.12 3.61
C THR A 65 -6.77 3.01 2.51
N TYR A 66 -7.48 4.10 2.18
CA TYR A 66 -7.04 5.03 1.14
C TYR A 66 -6.05 6.06 1.67
N ALA A 67 -4.99 6.30 0.89
CA ALA A 67 -4.09 7.45 1.10
C ALA A 67 -3.63 7.94 -0.28
N VAL A 68 -4.58 8.26 -1.15
CA VAL A 68 -4.32 8.58 -2.56
C VAL A 68 -3.33 9.74 -2.73
N PRO A 69 -3.42 10.87 -1.97
CA PRO A 69 -2.48 11.97 -2.18
C PRO A 69 -0.99 11.60 -2.01
N ALA A 70 -0.68 10.50 -1.33
CA ALA A 70 0.71 10.07 -1.12
C ALA A 70 1.42 9.70 -2.43
N HIS A 71 0.70 9.53 -3.55
CA HIS A 71 1.28 9.22 -4.85
C HIS A 71 2.00 10.39 -5.50
N GLN A 72 1.74 11.62 -5.01
CA GLN A 72 2.16 12.82 -5.72
C GLN A 72 3.68 12.98 -5.75
N ALA A 73 4.17 13.50 -6.87
CA ALA A 73 5.54 13.94 -7.00
C ALA A 73 5.77 15.19 -6.12
N GLY A 74 6.99 15.62 -6.01
CA GLY A 74 7.36 16.78 -5.20
C GLY A 74 8.65 16.50 -4.46
N SER A 75 8.64 16.73 -3.14
CA SER A 75 9.82 16.51 -2.30
C SER A 75 9.42 15.79 -1.01
N PHE A 76 10.45 15.33 -0.29
CA PHE A 76 10.24 14.65 0.99
C PHE A 76 10.04 15.62 2.16
N ASN A 77 9.89 16.92 1.90
CA ASN A 77 9.55 17.94 2.90
C ASN A 77 8.40 18.84 2.45
N ASP A 78 7.60 18.39 1.50
CA ASP A 78 6.42 19.11 1.05
C ASP A 78 5.21 18.86 1.97
N ALA A 79 4.09 19.54 1.70
CA ALA A 79 2.87 19.37 2.48
C ALA A 79 2.33 17.94 2.41
N THR A 80 2.42 17.30 1.25
CA THR A 80 2.00 15.91 1.05
C THR A 80 2.77 14.97 1.98
N GLN A 81 4.08 15.17 2.07
CA GLN A 81 4.93 14.36 2.96
C GLN A 81 4.52 14.52 4.42
N HIS A 82 4.26 15.76 4.84
CA HIS A 82 3.84 16.04 6.20
C HIS A 82 2.49 15.41 6.53
N GLU A 83 1.52 15.54 5.63
CA GLU A 83 0.18 14.97 5.80
C GLU A 83 0.20 13.44 5.82
N PHE A 84 0.98 12.83 4.93
CA PHE A 84 1.14 11.38 4.90
C PHE A 84 1.81 10.89 6.19
N GLY A 85 2.78 11.66 6.70
CA GLY A 85 3.42 11.36 7.97
C GLY A 85 2.43 11.33 9.12
N GLN A 86 1.53 12.32 9.19
CA GLN A 86 0.47 12.36 10.21
C GLN A 86 -0.49 11.17 10.07
N PHE A 87 -0.88 10.84 8.84
CA PHE A 87 -1.75 9.70 8.57
C PHE A 87 -1.12 8.40 9.07
N LEU A 88 0.15 8.15 8.72
CA LEU A 88 0.85 6.94 9.15
C LEU A 88 1.07 6.91 10.66
N GLN A 89 1.32 8.08 11.27
CA GLN A 89 1.45 8.18 12.73
C GLN A 89 0.18 7.71 13.43
N GLN A 90 -0.99 8.11 12.92
CA GLN A 90 -2.27 7.68 13.46
C GLN A 90 -2.51 6.19 13.25
N MET A 91 -2.20 5.68 12.05
CA MET A 91 -2.45 4.29 11.70
C MET A 91 -1.54 3.32 12.45
N THR A 92 -0.31 3.71 12.73
CA THR A 92 0.71 2.83 13.34
C THR A 92 0.90 3.08 14.83
N GLY A 93 0.35 4.17 15.36
CA GLY A 93 0.64 4.60 16.73
C GLY A 93 2.09 5.01 16.92
N GLY A 94 2.78 5.39 15.83
CA GLY A 94 4.20 5.75 15.86
C GLY A 94 5.15 4.59 15.75
N ASN A 95 4.65 3.36 15.56
CA ASN A 95 5.48 2.17 15.44
C ASN A 95 6.10 2.10 14.04
N LYS A 96 7.39 2.44 13.93
CA LYS A 96 8.14 2.43 12.67
C LYS A 96 8.46 1.02 12.17
N GLU A 97 8.26 0.01 12.98
CA GLU A 97 8.44 -1.41 12.60
C GLU A 97 7.17 -1.98 11.96
N MET A 98 6.04 -1.28 12.01
CA MET A 98 4.77 -1.76 11.43
C MET A 98 4.92 -1.98 9.93
N PRO A 99 4.66 -3.20 9.43
CA PRO A 99 4.69 -3.45 7.99
C PRO A 99 3.60 -2.66 7.26
N LEU A 100 4.02 -1.97 6.21
CA LEU A 100 3.13 -1.18 5.37
C LEU A 100 3.14 -1.77 3.96
N ILE A 101 1.97 -2.14 3.46
CA ILE A 101 1.80 -2.66 2.09
C ILE A 101 1.11 -1.56 1.29
N LEU A 102 1.81 -1.04 0.27
CA LEU A 102 1.28 0.04 -0.57
C LEU A 102 1.11 -0.46 -2.00
N TYR A 103 -0.04 -0.15 -2.60
CA TYR A 103 -0.34 -0.61 -3.94
C TYR A 103 -1.13 0.43 -4.74
N CYS A 104 -1.10 0.27 -6.06
CA CYS A 104 -1.98 0.99 -6.98
C CYS A 104 -2.51 0.01 -8.03
N GLN A 105 -2.42 0.29 -9.32
CA GLN A 105 -3.13 -0.49 -10.33
C GLN A 105 -2.39 -1.76 -10.75
N SER A 106 -1.13 -1.64 -11.15
CA SER A 106 -0.37 -2.73 -11.79
C SER A 106 1.13 -2.48 -11.71
N THR A 107 1.92 -3.37 -12.34
CA THR A 107 3.37 -3.19 -12.47
C THR A 107 3.74 -1.96 -13.30
N GLN A 108 2.78 -1.31 -13.94
CA GLN A 108 3.00 -0.10 -14.73
C GLN A 108 2.36 1.12 -14.05
N CYS A 109 2.43 1.19 -12.74
CA CYS A 109 1.89 2.29 -11.96
C CYS A 109 2.91 2.78 -10.94
N TRP A 110 3.37 4.02 -11.10
CA TRP A 110 4.36 4.67 -10.24
C TRP A 110 3.77 5.25 -8.95
N MET A 111 2.45 5.31 -8.84
CA MET A 111 1.78 5.94 -7.70
C MET A 111 2.19 5.28 -6.38
N SER A 112 2.16 3.95 -6.34
CA SER A 112 2.55 3.22 -5.13
C SER A 112 4.06 3.23 -4.90
N TYR A 113 4.86 3.34 -5.95
CA TYR A 113 6.30 3.53 -5.84
C TYR A 113 6.60 4.82 -5.06
N ASN A 114 5.98 5.93 -5.48
CA ASN A 114 6.15 7.22 -4.81
C ASN A 114 5.68 7.18 -3.35
N ALA A 115 4.50 6.61 -3.11
CA ALA A 115 3.99 6.50 -1.75
C ALA A 115 4.92 5.67 -0.86
N SER A 116 5.48 4.59 -1.42
CA SER A 116 6.44 3.76 -0.70
C SER A 116 7.71 4.53 -0.37
N LEU A 117 8.24 5.32 -1.31
CA LEU A 117 9.40 6.17 -1.05
C LEU A 117 9.12 7.18 0.06
N ARG A 118 7.93 7.77 0.07
CA ARG A 118 7.53 8.72 1.12
C ARG A 118 7.51 8.04 2.50
N ALA A 119 6.95 6.83 2.58
CA ALA A 119 6.93 6.06 3.82
C ALA A 119 8.35 5.72 4.29
N ILE A 120 9.22 5.31 3.36
CA ILE A 120 10.62 5.01 3.66
C ILE A 120 11.32 6.25 4.24
N ASN A 121 11.11 7.41 3.64
CA ASN A 121 11.73 8.66 4.10
C ASN A 121 11.13 9.15 5.42
N LEU A 122 9.94 8.68 5.79
CA LEU A 122 9.36 8.96 7.12
C LEU A 122 9.92 8.05 8.20
N GLY A 123 10.81 7.11 7.84
CA GLY A 123 11.49 6.25 8.79
C GLY A 123 10.86 4.88 9.01
N TYR A 124 9.86 4.52 8.23
CA TYR A 124 9.24 3.19 8.31
C TYR A 124 10.20 2.15 7.74
N LYS A 125 10.43 1.08 8.49
CA LYS A 125 11.48 0.10 8.19
C LYS A 125 10.99 -1.09 7.38
N ASN A 126 9.67 -1.36 7.39
CA ASN A 126 9.09 -2.51 6.72
C ASN A 126 8.09 -2.06 5.67
N VAL A 127 8.58 -1.31 4.67
CA VAL A 127 7.76 -0.84 3.55
C VAL A 127 7.77 -1.92 2.47
N LEU A 128 6.59 -2.45 2.19
CA LEU A 128 6.36 -3.53 1.24
C LEU A 128 5.58 -2.96 0.06
N TRP A 129 6.27 -2.80 -1.06
CA TRP A 129 5.64 -2.29 -2.28
C TRP A 129 4.96 -3.44 -3.02
N TYR A 130 3.63 -3.41 -3.04
CA TYR A 130 2.86 -4.37 -3.82
C TYR A 130 2.78 -3.90 -5.26
N ARG A 131 3.84 -4.19 -6.01
CA ARG A 131 4.06 -3.71 -7.38
C ARG A 131 2.97 -4.19 -8.33
N GLY A 132 2.49 -5.43 -8.19
CA GLY A 132 1.44 -5.99 -9.05
C GLY A 132 0.10 -5.30 -8.92
N GLY A 133 -0.19 -4.75 -7.76
CA GLY A 133 -1.38 -3.96 -7.52
C GLY A 133 -2.68 -4.73 -7.61
N ILE A 134 -3.78 -3.98 -7.73
CA ILE A 134 -5.11 -4.57 -7.75
C ILE A 134 -5.32 -5.50 -8.95
N GLU A 135 -4.68 -5.23 -10.08
CA GLU A 135 -4.78 -6.11 -11.26
C GLU A 135 -4.20 -7.51 -10.96
N ALA A 136 -3.02 -7.58 -10.31
CA ALA A 136 -2.43 -8.86 -9.93
C ALA A 136 -3.30 -9.58 -8.90
N TRP A 137 -3.89 -8.84 -7.96
CA TRP A 137 -4.80 -9.38 -6.95
C TRP A 137 -6.00 -10.07 -7.60
N LYS A 138 -6.66 -9.38 -8.53
CA LYS A 138 -7.81 -9.91 -9.26
C LYS A 138 -7.41 -11.08 -10.19
N ALA A 139 -6.27 -10.98 -10.86
CA ALA A 139 -5.77 -12.03 -11.74
C ALA A 139 -5.46 -13.33 -10.97
N ALA A 140 -5.11 -13.23 -9.69
CA ALA A 140 -4.89 -14.37 -8.81
C ALA A 140 -6.19 -14.96 -8.25
N GLY A 141 -7.35 -14.44 -8.67
CA GLY A 141 -8.65 -14.91 -8.20
C GLY A 141 -9.04 -14.41 -6.82
N GLN A 142 -8.33 -13.43 -6.29
CA GLN A 142 -8.63 -12.87 -4.98
C GLN A 142 -9.76 -11.85 -5.07
N GLN A 143 -10.58 -11.79 -4.01
CA GLN A 143 -11.74 -10.91 -3.99
C GLN A 143 -11.32 -9.50 -3.57
N THR A 144 -11.97 -8.51 -4.18
CA THR A 144 -11.89 -7.11 -3.79
C THR A 144 -13.15 -6.71 -3.02
N MET A 145 -13.11 -5.55 -2.39
CA MET A 145 -14.25 -5.00 -1.66
C MET A 145 -14.47 -3.55 -2.07
N THR A 146 -15.75 -3.12 -2.09
CA THR A 146 -16.08 -1.71 -2.20
C THR A 146 -15.97 -1.05 -0.83
N PRO A 147 -15.84 0.30 -0.75
CA PRO A 147 -15.86 1.00 0.54
C PRO A 147 -17.11 0.70 1.36
N GLN A 148 -18.26 0.55 0.72
CA GLN A 148 -19.52 0.18 1.39
C GLN A 148 -19.42 -1.20 2.04
N GLN A 149 -18.91 -2.19 1.31
CA GLN A 149 -18.73 -3.55 1.83
C GLN A 149 -17.76 -3.55 3.03
N MET A 150 -16.72 -2.75 2.97
CA MET A 150 -15.76 -2.59 4.06
C MET A 150 -16.45 -2.03 5.32
N GLN A 151 -17.29 -1.00 5.16
CA GLN A 151 -18.05 -0.43 6.28
C GLN A 151 -19.00 -1.45 6.90
N GLN A 152 -19.71 -2.21 6.07
CA GLN A 152 -20.63 -3.25 6.54
C GLN A 152 -19.90 -4.33 7.33
N MET A 153 -18.73 -4.74 6.86
CA MET A 153 -17.92 -5.74 7.55
C MET A 153 -17.46 -5.21 8.92
N GLN A 154 -17.03 -3.96 9.00
CA GLN A 154 -16.62 -3.33 10.25
C GLN A 154 -17.79 -3.24 11.23
N GLN A 155 -18.98 -2.88 10.76
CA GLN A 155 -20.18 -2.82 11.59
C GLN A 155 -20.55 -4.21 12.14
N GLN A 156 -20.48 -5.25 11.30
CA GLN A 156 -20.74 -6.62 11.72
C GLN A 156 -19.75 -7.08 12.78
N MET A 157 -18.48 -6.75 12.62
CA MET A 157 -17.45 -7.09 13.59
C MET A 157 -17.70 -6.39 14.94
N GLN A 158 -18.15 -5.14 14.92
CA GLN A 158 -18.50 -4.41 16.15
C GLN A 158 -19.72 -5.01 16.84
N GLN A 159 -20.71 -5.46 16.08
CA GLN A 159 -21.92 -6.10 16.64
C GLN A 159 -21.62 -7.47 17.23
N GLN A 160 -20.61 -8.17 16.72
CA GLN A 160 -20.20 -9.48 17.21
C GLN A 160 -19.19 -9.42 18.34
N ALA A 161 -18.66 -8.23 18.63
CA ALA A 161 -17.73 -8.07 19.75
C ALA A 161 -18.45 -8.34 21.06
N PRO A 162 -17.85 -9.11 22.00
CA PRO A 162 -18.50 -9.36 23.29
C PRO A 162 -18.76 -8.04 23.98
N GLN A 163 -20.01 -7.84 24.39
CA GLN A 163 -20.35 -6.68 25.21
C GLN A 163 -19.68 -6.84 26.56
N ARG A 164 -18.79 -5.93 26.88
CA ARG A 164 -18.23 -5.85 28.23
C ARG A 164 -19.29 -5.24 29.13
N GLN A 165 -19.77 -6.05 30.05
CA GLN A 165 -20.58 -5.55 31.12
C GLN A 165 -19.70 -4.88 32.15
#